data_5fd5641342af6298e3faaf484dc3f62f
#
_entry.id   5fd5641342af6298e3faaf484dc3f62f
#
_cell.length_a   1.000
_cell.length_b   1.000
_cell.length_c   1.000
_cell.angle_alpha   90.00
_cell.angle_beta   90.00
_cell.angle_gamma   90.00
#
_symmetry.space_group_name_H-M   'P 1'
#
loop_
_entity.id
_entity.type
_entity.pdbx_description
1 polymer ?
#
loop_
_entity_poly.entity_id
_entity_poly.type
_entity_poly.pdbx_seq_one_letter_code
_entity_poly.pdbx_strand_id
1 'polypeptide(L)'
;MKMKKTARTALLGALFTVLLVPSAFAQGTLSIDLQTAIDKAFASHADIKKAEYSLDAARADYNAARESFGPKVTFSHNTSRGGYWDEQFIPGSGYSKNLRTAHSNTFSLSVPIFNAGLNAAEKQAKARYQSGVLGEELAFIRLKQTVSTAYYTLLATIDAEEVCEQSVATLQDHLKNVQAQYDVGVVAKVDLLRSEVELTSAQQDLLKAENQHSIAEARLNNIMGIAQDTKLAPVEELGYKTYAETLPRCIDYAMLHRLDLQQSRLQVKAAEAALNGAKAGWAPTVSGSLSNSWSDDRWPGDEGSNWGAAVGVNMNVFDSGVTKSNVARAKANLMVAKETYRQDTDNVELDVRNCYNTLREAEKRISTTQVAVAKAEEDYHIAQVRYEAGVGTNTDVLDAQVALNRARNNFNSSLYDYNLAKTALDTAMGIEARPDDYRYLTYGERYKATKAVYNAAVEATDSDKTLKETVKAMEKARSERRKAASAAKKKA
;
A
#
# COMPACT_ATOMS: atom_id res chain seq x y z
N MET A 1 9.97 -69.15 -4.41
CA MET A 1 10.27 -69.51 -5.83
C MET A 1 10.44 -68.22 -6.62
N LYS A 2 11.67 -67.95 -7.05
CA LYS A 2 12.16 -67.04 -8.14
C LYS A 2 11.40 -65.75 -8.39
N MET A 3 11.88 -64.59 -7.94
CA MET A 3 12.78 -63.62 -8.60
C MET A 3 12.54 -63.44 -10.12
N LYS A 4 12.25 -62.20 -10.52
CA LYS A 4 13.01 -61.55 -11.59
C LYS A 4 12.96 -60.01 -11.48
N LYS A 5 14.15 -59.46 -11.36
CA LYS A 5 14.54 -58.04 -11.57
C LYS A 5 14.30 -57.69 -13.05
N THR A 6 13.94 -56.45 -13.32
CA THR A 6 14.65 -55.64 -14.34
C THR A 6 14.42 -54.14 -14.10
N ALA A 7 15.51 -53.49 -13.80
CA ALA A 7 15.70 -52.05 -13.91
C ALA A 7 15.72 -51.64 -15.40
N ARG A 8 15.13 -50.54 -15.76
CA ARG A 8 15.54 -49.73 -16.92
C ARG A 8 15.42 -48.24 -16.57
N THR A 9 16.54 -47.69 -16.18
CA THR A 9 16.91 -46.29 -16.30
C THR A 9 16.69 -45.81 -17.73
N ALA A 10 15.84 -44.84 -17.94
CA ALA A 10 15.84 -44.01 -19.12
C ALA A 10 16.05 -42.56 -18.69
N LEU A 11 17.32 -42.15 -18.80
CA LEU A 11 17.81 -40.80 -18.75
C LEU A 11 17.32 -40.09 -20.01
N LEU A 12 16.29 -39.21 -19.89
CA LEU A 12 15.95 -38.25 -20.93
C LEU A 12 16.43 -36.90 -20.43
N GLY A 13 17.65 -36.56 -20.84
CA GLY A 13 18.18 -35.21 -20.79
C GLY A 13 17.38 -34.31 -21.74
N ALA A 14 16.47 -33.55 -21.21
CA ALA A 14 15.91 -32.41 -21.91
C ALA A 14 16.96 -31.29 -21.84
N LEU A 15 17.67 -31.10 -22.94
CA LEU A 15 18.50 -29.95 -23.22
C LEU A 15 17.57 -28.74 -23.29
N PHE A 16 17.47 -27.99 -22.19
CA PHE A 16 16.86 -26.68 -22.18
C PHE A 16 17.84 -25.73 -22.88
N THR A 17 17.77 -25.65 -24.19
CA THR A 17 18.34 -24.54 -24.95
C THR A 17 17.57 -23.29 -24.58
N VAL A 18 18.07 -22.57 -23.58
CA VAL A 18 17.71 -21.17 -23.37
C VAL A 18 18.19 -20.43 -24.61
N LEU A 19 17.26 -20.22 -25.54
CA LEU A 19 17.40 -19.20 -26.57
C LEU A 19 17.45 -17.86 -25.82
N LEU A 20 18.66 -17.43 -25.48
CA LEU A 20 18.98 -16.03 -25.26
C LEU A 20 18.69 -15.31 -26.59
N VAL A 21 17.44 -14.92 -26.78
CA VAL A 21 17.12 -13.84 -27.70
C VAL A 21 17.81 -12.61 -27.13
N PRO A 22 18.85 -12.06 -27.74
CA PRO A 22 19.27 -10.73 -27.38
C PRO A 22 18.09 -9.84 -27.79
N SER A 23 17.26 -9.46 -26.82
CA SER A 23 16.41 -8.31 -26.97
C SER A 23 17.37 -7.14 -27.18
N ALA A 24 17.64 -6.85 -28.44
CA ALA A 24 18.11 -5.54 -28.83
C ALA A 24 17.02 -4.59 -28.34
N PHE A 25 17.19 -4.05 -27.15
CA PHE A 25 16.44 -2.91 -26.67
C PHE A 25 16.79 -1.78 -27.66
N ALA A 26 15.95 -1.60 -28.68
CA ALA A 26 15.84 -0.30 -29.30
C ALA A 26 15.57 0.64 -28.11
N GLN A 27 16.47 1.57 -27.85
CA GLN A 27 16.27 2.69 -26.94
C GLN A 27 15.17 3.58 -27.55
N GLY A 28 13.93 3.06 -27.56
CA GLY A 28 12.76 3.80 -27.96
C GLY A 28 12.33 4.67 -26.79
N THR A 29 12.27 5.96 -27.00
CA THR A 29 11.65 6.88 -26.07
C THR A 29 10.19 6.45 -25.84
N LEU A 30 9.84 6.14 -24.60
CA LEU A 30 8.50 5.73 -24.23
C LEU A 30 7.62 6.96 -23.99
N SER A 31 6.64 7.18 -24.88
CA SER A 31 5.61 8.19 -24.63
C SER A 31 4.71 7.76 -23.49
N ILE A 32 4.52 8.63 -22.49
CA ILE A 32 3.80 8.30 -21.27
C ILE A 32 2.95 9.47 -20.79
N ASP A 33 1.71 9.13 -20.37
CA ASP A 33 0.82 10.02 -19.62
C ASP A 33 0.65 9.50 -18.19
N LEU A 34 0.08 10.33 -17.31
CA LEU A 34 -0.10 9.97 -15.90
C LEU A 34 -0.90 8.69 -15.72
N GLN A 35 -1.96 8.49 -16.52
CA GLN A 35 -2.82 7.30 -16.38
C GLN A 35 -2.07 6.03 -16.78
N THR A 36 -1.33 6.06 -17.87
CA THR A 36 -0.49 4.92 -18.31
C THR A 36 0.60 4.58 -17.29
N ALA A 37 1.20 5.60 -16.65
CA ALA A 37 2.18 5.39 -15.56
C ALA A 37 1.53 4.67 -14.36
N ILE A 38 0.34 5.08 -13.95
CA ILE A 38 -0.44 4.46 -12.88
C ILE A 38 -0.77 3.00 -13.23
N ASP A 39 -1.28 2.74 -14.43
CA ASP A 39 -1.68 1.40 -14.85
C ASP A 39 -0.49 0.43 -14.92
N LYS A 40 0.66 0.89 -15.41
CA LYS A 40 1.91 0.11 -15.39
C LYS A 40 2.36 -0.21 -13.95
N ALA A 41 2.35 0.78 -13.07
CA ALA A 41 2.72 0.59 -11.67
C ALA A 41 1.77 -0.40 -10.97
N PHE A 42 0.46 -0.30 -11.19
CA PHE A 42 -0.52 -1.22 -10.63
C PHE A 42 -0.32 -2.67 -11.07
N ALA A 43 0.19 -2.88 -12.28
CA ALA A 43 0.44 -4.22 -12.80
C ALA A 43 1.71 -4.87 -12.23
N SER A 44 2.73 -4.07 -11.88
CA SER A 44 4.08 -4.58 -11.59
C SER A 44 4.54 -4.38 -10.15
N HIS A 45 4.05 -3.32 -9.45
CA HIS A 45 4.63 -2.87 -8.19
C HIS A 45 4.50 -3.89 -7.05
N ALA A 46 5.59 -4.08 -6.30
CA ALA A 46 5.68 -5.08 -5.24
C ALA A 46 4.68 -4.84 -4.10
N ASP A 47 4.34 -3.59 -3.79
CA ASP A 47 3.44 -3.28 -2.67
C ASP A 47 2.00 -3.73 -2.92
N ILE A 48 1.55 -3.74 -4.19
CA ILE A 48 0.26 -4.33 -4.54
C ILE A 48 0.27 -5.85 -4.30
N LYS A 49 1.34 -6.52 -4.73
CA LYS A 49 1.47 -7.98 -4.51
C LYS A 49 1.55 -8.33 -3.03
N LYS A 50 2.27 -7.51 -2.22
CA LYS A 50 2.31 -7.67 -0.76
C LYS A 50 0.92 -7.50 -0.14
N ALA A 51 0.15 -6.51 -0.59
CA ALA A 51 -1.21 -6.28 -0.11
C ALA A 51 -2.14 -7.45 -0.47
N GLU A 52 -2.04 -8.00 -1.70
CA GLU A 52 -2.78 -9.21 -2.10
C GLU A 52 -2.45 -10.42 -1.22
N TYR A 53 -1.15 -10.70 -0.99
CA TYR A 53 -0.75 -11.83 -0.14
C TYR A 53 -1.15 -11.62 1.33
N SER A 54 -1.09 -10.40 1.83
CA SER A 54 -1.56 -10.06 3.18
C SER A 54 -3.07 -10.30 3.33
N LEU A 55 -3.84 -9.97 2.30
CA LEU A 55 -5.27 -10.26 2.27
C LEU A 55 -5.55 -11.77 2.17
N ASP A 56 -4.76 -12.51 1.37
CA ASP A 56 -4.90 -13.97 1.28
C ASP A 56 -4.58 -14.64 2.62
N ALA A 57 -3.59 -14.13 3.37
CA ALA A 57 -3.29 -14.58 4.73
C ALA A 57 -4.48 -14.31 5.68
N ALA A 58 -5.02 -13.08 5.69
CA ALA A 58 -6.18 -12.73 6.51
C ALA A 58 -7.43 -13.57 6.16
N ARG A 59 -7.58 -13.94 4.87
CA ARG A 59 -8.64 -14.85 4.43
C ARG A 59 -8.44 -16.26 4.92
N ALA A 60 -7.19 -16.75 4.92
CA ALA A 60 -6.86 -18.07 5.47
C ALA A 60 -7.14 -18.12 6.98
N ASP A 61 -6.78 -17.07 7.73
CA ASP A 61 -7.09 -16.94 9.16
C ASP A 61 -8.61 -16.97 9.42
N TYR A 62 -9.40 -16.26 8.60
CA TYR A 62 -10.85 -16.28 8.71
C TYR A 62 -11.41 -17.67 8.40
N ASN A 63 -10.92 -18.35 7.36
CA ASN A 63 -11.33 -19.72 7.04
C ASN A 63 -10.95 -20.67 8.18
N ALA A 64 -9.75 -20.58 8.75
CA ALA A 64 -9.32 -21.40 9.89
C ALA A 64 -10.22 -21.19 11.11
N ALA A 65 -10.61 -19.94 11.41
CA ALA A 65 -11.53 -19.66 12.50
C ALA A 65 -12.93 -20.27 12.26
N ARG A 66 -13.44 -20.23 11.02
CA ARG A 66 -14.71 -20.84 10.63
C ARG A 66 -14.65 -22.35 10.65
N GLU A 67 -13.55 -22.93 10.19
CA GLU A 67 -13.36 -24.38 10.13
C GLU A 67 -13.07 -24.99 11.51
N SER A 68 -12.76 -24.16 12.51
CA SER A 68 -12.63 -24.60 13.90
C SER A 68 -13.91 -25.20 14.50
N PHE A 69 -15.07 -25.00 13.86
CA PHE A 69 -16.33 -25.69 14.18
C PHE A 69 -16.44 -27.07 13.53
N GLY A 70 -15.56 -27.40 12.60
CA GLY A 70 -15.57 -28.66 11.89
C GLY A 70 -15.11 -29.85 12.76
N PRO A 71 -15.39 -31.08 12.31
CA PRO A 71 -14.88 -32.27 12.94
C PRO A 71 -13.36 -32.35 12.84
N LYS A 72 -12.72 -32.69 13.97
CA LYS A 72 -11.29 -32.93 14.03
C LYS A 72 -11.03 -34.40 14.26
N VAL A 73 -10.34 -35.04 13.33
CA VAL A 73 -9.87 -36.44 13.46
C VAL A 73 -8.41 -36.43 13.82
N THR A 74 -8.04 -37.15 14.86
CA THR A 74 -6.64 -37.28 15.28
C THR A 74 -6.31 -38.76 15.46
N PHE A 75 -5.10 -39.15 15.07
CA PHE A 75 -4.47 -40.41 15.40
C PHE A 75 -3.30 -40.12 16.35
N SER A 76 -3.23 -40.86 17.44
CA SER A 76 -2.10 -40.80 18.36
C SER A 76 -1.56 -42.18 18.63
N HIS A 77 -0.25 -42.36 18.59
CA HIS A 77 0.47 -43.51 19.06
C HIS A 77 1.31 -43.11 20.25
N ASN A 78 1.18 -43.83 21.34
CA ASN A 78 1.96 -43.63 22.56
C ASN A 78 2.63 -44.93 22.99
N THR A 79 3.92 -44.88 23.22
CA THR A 79 4.69 -45.94 23.80
C THR A 79 5.18 -45.48 25.19
N SER A 80 4.76 -46.17 26.25
CA SER A 80 5.20 -45.89 27.61
C SER A 80 5.90 -47.09 28.19
N ARG A 81 6.94 -46.84 28.98
CA ARG A 81 7.60 -47.89 29.79
C ARG A 81 7.66 -47.39 31.21
N GLY A 82 6.92 -48.09 32.08
CA GLY A 82 6.83 -47.79 33.49
C GLY A 82 7.34 -49.00 34.33
N GLY A 83 7.82 -48.70 35.48
CA GLY A 83 8.17 -49.73 36.46
C GLY A 83 7.66 -49.35 37.83
N TYR A 84 7.14 -50.32 38.56
CA TYR A 84 6.78 -50.17 39.97
C TYR A 84 7.47 -51.27 40.79
N TRP A 85 7.80 -50.99 42.03
CA TRP A 85 8.27 -51.96 42.97
C TRP A 85 7.05 -52.63 43.55
N ASP A 86 7.02 -53.94 43.46
CA ASP A 86 5.96 -54.71 44.17
C ASP A 86 6.32 -54.72 45.64
N GLU A 87 5.44 -54.16 46.47
CA GLU A 87 5.65 -54.15 47.93
C GLU A 87 5.45 -55.51 48.56
N GLN A 88 4.96 -56.48 47.78
CA GLN A 88 4.78 -57.82 48.29
C GLN A 88 6.14 -58.52 48.31
N PHE A 89 6.69 -58.67 49.50
CA PHE A 89 7.91 -59.44 49.75
C PHE A 89 7.63 -60.92 49.45
N ILE A 90 8.31 -61.46 48.46
CA ILE A 90 8.27 -62.87 48.11
C ILE A 90 9.42 -63.57 48.84
N PRO A 91 9.18 -64.48 49.78
CA PRO A 91 10.22 -65.20 50.52
C PRO A 91 11.15 -65.95 49.49
N GLY A 92 12.42 -65.60 49.52
CA GLY A 92 13.44 -66.18 48.62
C GLY A 92 13.76 -65.37 47.36
N SER A 93 12.94 -64.36 47.01
CA SER A 93 13.15 -63.52 45.82
C SER A 93 13.24 -62.01 46.12
N GLY A 94 12.92 -61.59 47.35
CA GLY A 94 12.93 -60.16 47.72
C GLY A 94 11.79 -59.37 47.05
N TYR A 95 12.00 -58.04 46.93
CA TYR A 95 11.07 -57.15 46.18
C TYR A 95 11.33 -57.31 44.69
N SER A 96 10.28 -57.50 43.89
CA SER A 96 10.40 -57.59 42.44
C SER A 96 10.14 -56.22 41.77
N LYS A 97 10.97 -55.86 40.83
CA LYS A 97 10.73 -54.69 39.99
C LYS A 97 9.99 -55.14 38.73
N ASN A 98 8.73 -54.76 38.65
CA ASN A 98 7.93 -55.00 37.44
C ASN A 98 8.08 -53.87 36.45
N LEU A 99 8.72 -54.17 35.30
CA LEU A 99 8.82 -53.28 34.16
C LEU A 99 7.72 -53.66 33.16
N ARG A 100 6.81 -52.71 32.88
CA ARG A 100 5.78 -52.93 31.89
C ARG A 100 5.95 -51.91 30.74
N THR A 101 5.96 -52.39 29.53
CA THR A 101 5.88 -51.55 28.33
C THR A 101 4.45 -51.61 27.84
N ALA A 102 3.90 -50.49 27.43
CA ALA A 102 2.57 -50.40 26.83
C ALA A 102 2.63 -49.59 25.58
N HIS A 103 2.04 -50.07 24.54
CA HIS A 103 1.84 -49.40 23.26
C HIS A 103 0.36 -49.15 23.09
N SER A 104 -0.03 -47.91 22.80
CA SER A 104 -1.44 -47.55 22.61
C SER A 104 -1.60 -46.73 21.32
N ASN A 105 -2.62 -47.07 20.57
CA ASN A 105 -3.04 -46.36 19.37
C ASN A 105 -4.46 -45.82 19.58
N THR A 106 -4.71 -44.58 19.31
CA THR A 106 -6.03 -43.97 19.50
C THR A 106 -6.41 -43.15 18.25
N PHE A 107 -7.54 -43.51 17.66
CA PHE A 107 -8.26 -42.62 16.75
C PHE A 107 -9.33 -41.87 17.55
N SER A 108 -9.35 -40.53 17.40
CA SER A 108 -10.41 -39.73 18.00
C SER A 108 -10.98 -38.74 17.02
N LEU A 109 -12.30 -38.66 16.97
CA LEU A 109 -13.09 -37.65 16.32
C LEU A 109 -13.65 -36.72 17.38
N SER A 110 -13.44 -35.44 17.28
CA SER A 110 -14.07 -34.44 18.16
C SER A 110 -14.77 -33.37 17.31
N VAL A 111 -15.98 -32.98 17.78
CA VAL A 111 -16.80 -31.96 17.11
C VAL A 111 -17.28 -30.97 18.17
N PRO A 112 -16.95 -29.66 18.06
CA PRO A 112 -17.56 -28.65 18.92
C PRO A 112 -19.03 -28.46 18.49
N ILE A 113 -19.98 -28.76 19.42
CA ILE A 113 -21.41 -28.57 19.17
C ILE A 113 -21.85 -27.16 19.52
N PHE A 114 -21.33 -26.63 20.63
CA PHE A 114 -21.53 -25.25 21.06
C PHE A 114 -20.28 -24.71 21.75
N ASN A 115 -19.79 -23.57 21.25
CA ASN A 115 -18.65 -22.86 21.82
C ASN A 115 -18.77 -21.37 21.52
N ALA A 116 -19.18 -20.59 22.53
CA ALA A 116 -19.32 -19.13 22.39
C ALA A 116 -17.97 -18.44 22.10
N GLY A 117 -16.84 -19.00 22.55
CA GLY A 117 -15.49 -18.51 22.26
C GLY A 117 -15.14 -18.63 20.80
N LEU A 118 -15.43 -19.78 20.16
CA LEU A 118 -15.22 -19.96 18.72
C LEU A 118 -16.08 -19.00 17.90
N ASN A 119 -17.37 -18.81 18.27
CA ASN A 119 -18.23 -17.83 17.62
C ASN A 119 -17.65 -16.39 17.67
N ALA A 120 -17.08 -16.02 18.82
CA ALA A 120 -16.44 -14.71 18.97
C ALA A 120 -15.13 -14.62 18.15
N ALA A 121 -14.33 -15.68 18.13
CA ALA A 121 -13.09 -15.76 17.33
C ALA A 121 -13.38 -15.66 15.84
N GLU A 122 -14.42 -16.34 15.32
CA GLU A 122 -14.86 -16.21 13.93
C GLU A 122 -15.26 -14.77 13.59
N LYS A 123 -16.06 -14.12 14.44
CA LYS A 123 -16.48 -12.72 14.22
C LYS A 123 -15.28 -11.77 14.22
N GLN A 124 -14.30 -12.00 15.11
CA GLN A 124 -13.06 -11.22 15.16
C GLN A 124 -12.24 -11.43 13.89
N ALA A 125 -12.03 -12.68 13.46
CA ALA A 125 -11.29 -13.01 12.24
C ALA A 125 -11.99 -12.44 11.00
N LYS A 126 -13.33 -12.48 10.95
CA LYS A 126 -14.12 -11.85 9.88
C LYS A 126 -13.91 -10.34 9.80
N ALA A 127 -13.92 -9.64 10.93
CA ALA A 127 -13.67 -8.19 10.95
C ALA A 127 -12.24 -7.86 10.47
N ARG A 128 -11.24 -8.69 10.85
CA ARG A 128 -9.87 -8.56 10.35
C ARG A 128 -9.75 -8.81 8.85
N TYR A 129 -10.42 -9.85 8.34
CA TYR A 129 -10.47 -10.13 6.91
C TYR A 129 -11.09 -8.95 6.13
N GLN A 130 -12.22 -8.41 6.61
CA GLN A 130 -12.84 -7.23 6.01
C GLN A 130 -11.91 -6.01 6.02
N SER A 131 -11.17 -5.79 7.11
CA SER A 131 -10.13 -4.75 7.19
C SER A 131 -9.00 -5.00 6.18
N GLY A 132 -8.61 -6.25 5.94
CA GLY A 132 -7.64 -6.64 4.93
C GLY A 132 -8.10 -6.28 3.49
N VAL A 133 -9.39 -6.48 3.17
CA VAL A 133 -9.97 -6.07 1.88
C VAL A 133 -9.81 -4.57 1.64
N LEU A 134 -10.12 -3.77 2.67
CA LEU A 134 -9.93 -2.31 2.60
C LEU A 134 -8.44 -1.93 2.54
N GLY A 135 -7.56 -2.71 3.18
CA GLY A 135 -6.12 -2.52 3.16
C GLY A 135 -5.50 -2.73 1.78
N GLU A 136 -6.00 -3.69 1.02
CA GLU A 136 -5.59 -3.89 -0.38
C GLU A 136 -5.94 -2.65 -1.22
N GLU A 137 -7.15 -2.11 -1.11
CA GLU A 137 -7.54 -0.92 -1.88
C GLU A 137 -6.76 0.35 -1.45
N LEU A 138 -6.46 0.48 -0.15
CA LEU A 138 -5.57 1.54 0.34
C LEU A 138 -4.17 1.47 -0.27
N ALA A 139 -3.65 0.27 -0.56
CA ALA A 139 -2.36 0.12 -1.22
C ALA A 139 -2.40 0.71 -2.65
N PHE A 140 -3.50 0.54 -3.39
CA PHE A 140 -3.68 1.17 -4.70
C PHE A 140 -3.75 2.69 -4.61
N ILE A 141 -4.50 3.24 -3.65
CA ILE A 141 -4.59 4.69 -3.44
C ILE A 141 -3.22 5.29 -3.13
N ARG A 142 -2.45 4.67 -2.24
CA ARG A 142 -1.09 5.11 -1.89
C ARG A 142 -0.12 5.01 -3.07
N LEU A 143 -0.19 3.91 -3.83
CA LEU A 143 0.65 3.76 -5.02
C LEU A 143 0.31 4.80 -6.07
N LYS A 144 -0.98 5.09 -6.32
CA LYS A 144 -1.42 6.17 -7.21
C LYS A 144 -0.80 7.51 -6.81
N GLN A 145 -0.82 7.86 -5.52
CA GLN A 145 -0.18 9.06 -5.00
C GLN A 145 1.32 9.07 -5.27
N THR A 146 2.00 7.94 -5.01
CA THR A 146 3.44 7.80 -5.23
C THR A 146 3.81 7.98 -6.69
N VAL A 147 3.05 7.34 -7.61
CA VAL A 147 3.25 7.48 -9.07
C VAL A 147 3.01 8.92 -9.52
N SER A 148 1.89 9.53 -9.08
CA SER A 148 1.56 10.91 -9.45
C SER A 148 2.63 11.89 -8.97
N THR A 149 3.13 11.72 -7.73
CA THR A 149 4.24 12.53 -7.22
C THR A 149 5.50 12.37 -8.06
N ALA A 150 5.87 11.14 -8.42
CA ALA A 150 7.06 10.88 -9.23
C ALA A 150 6.90 11.43 -10.67
N TYR A 151 5.70 11.31 -11.25
CA TYR A 151 5.39 11.82 -12.58
C TYR A 151 5.47 13.36 -12.63
N TYR A 152 4.83 14.06 -11.68
CA TYR A 152 4.93 15.51 -11.61
C TYR A 152 6.34 15.99 -11.26
N THR A 153 7.12 15.20 -10.50
CA THR A 153 8.53 15.50 -10.26
C THR A 153 9.33 15.40 -11.57
N LEU A 154 9.07 14.41 -12.42
CA LEU A 154 9.70 14.29 -13.73
C LEU A 154 9.39 15.51 -14.61
N LEU A 155 8.10 15.91 -14.69
CA LEU A 155 7.72 17.12 -15.46
C LEU A 155 8.43 18.37 -14.96
N ALA A 156 8.46 18.57 -13.62
CA ALA A 156 9.13 19.73 -13.04
C ALA A 156 10.64 19.75 -13.29
N THR A 157 11.30 18.59 -13.38
CA THR A 157 12.74 18.52 -13.71
C THR A 157 13.01 18.78 -15.18
N ILE A 158 12.11 18.38 -16.08
CA ILE A 158 12.18 18.72 -17.52
C ILE A 158 12.05 20.22 -17.72
N ASP A 159 11.04 20.86 -17.09
CA ASP A 159 10.84 22.31 -17.19
C ASP A 159 12.04 23.09 -16.61
N ALA A 160 12.64 22.59 -15.53
CA ALA A 160 13.83 23.20 -14.90
C ALA A 160 15.07 23.08 -15.81
N GLU A 161 15.26 21.95 -16.48
CA GLU A 161 16.32 21.72 -17.46
C GLU A 161 16.17 22.67 -18.64
N GLU A 162 14.96 22.82 -19.20
CA GLU A 162 14.67 23.75 -20.29
C GLU A 162 15.01 25.20 -19.92
N VAL A 163 14.67 25.65 -18.71
CA VAL A 163 15.04 26.98 -18.21
C VAL A 163 16.57 27.16 -18.16
N CYS A 164 17.30 26.12 -17.72
CA CYS A 164 18.75 26.15 -17.67
C CYS A 164 19.37 26.14 -19.06
N GLU A 165 18.86 25.37 -20.02
CA GLU A 165 19.29 25.38 -21.45
C GLU A 165 19.10 26.73 -22.05
N GLN A 166 17.93 27.36 -21.91
CA GLN A 166 17.63 28.70 -22.38
C GLN A 166 18.58 29.73 -21.77
N SER A 167 18.89 29.60 -20.46
CA SER A 167 19.84 30.48 -19.79
C SER A 167 21.25 30.37 -20.37
N VAL A 168 21.76 29.18 -20.60
CA VAL A 168 23.08 28.94 -21.21
C VAL A 168 23.13 29.51 -22.60
N ALA A 169 22.11 29.27 -23.46
CA ALA A 169 22.05 29.82 -24.81
C ALA A 169 22.07 31.36 -24.79
N THR A 170 21.27 31.98 -23.93
CA THR A 170 21.19 33.44 -23.81
C THR A 170 22.53 34.03 -23.32
N LEU A 171 23.20 33.43 -22.35
CA LEU A 171 24.49 33.88 -21.84
C LEU A 171 25.63 33.66 -22.83
N GLN A 172 25.56 32.61 -23.65
CA GLN A 172 26.50 32.40 -24.76
C GLN A 172 26.42 33.52 -25.83
N ASP A 173 25.20 33.91 -26.21
CA ASP A 173 25.03 35.01 -27.16
C ASP A 173 25.40 36.35 -26.54
N HIS A 174 25.10 36.57 -25.27
CA HIS A 174 25.57 37.79 -24.56
C HIS A 174 27.10 37.85 -24.52
N LEU A 175 27.79 36.74 -24.16
CA LEU A 175 29.25 36.68 -24.10
C LEU A 175 29.87 37.00 -25.48
N LYS A 176 29.33 36.51 -26.61
CA LYS A 176 29.80 36.87 -27.96
C LYS A 176 29.73 38.37 -28.20
N ASN A 177 28.62 39.01 -27.75
CA ASN A 177 28.46 40.45 -27.91
C ASN A 177 29.49 41.23 -27.08
N VAL A 178 29.69 40.82 -25.81
CA VAL A 178 30.69 41.42 -24.90
C VAL A 178 32.11 41.22 -25.43
N GLN A 179 32.44 40.05 -25.98
CA GLN A 179 33.73 39.75 -26.58
C GLN A 179 33.98 40.66 -27.79
N ALA A 180 33.02 40.83 -28.70
CA ALA A 180 33.15 41.72 -29.85
C ALA A 180 33.36 43.19 -29.44
N GLN A 181 32.66 43.64 -28.39
CA GLN A 181 32.84 45.00 -27.86
C GLN A 181 34.22 45.17 -27.17
N TYR A 182 34.73 44.14 -26.51
CA TYR A 182 36.06 44.14 -25.91
C TYR A 182 37.17 44.22 -26.99
N ASP A 183 37.04 43.44 -28.08
CA ASP A 183 38.01 43.40 -29.17
C ASP A 183 38.17 44.75 -29.87
N VAL A 184 37.10 45.56 -29.88
CA VAL A 184 37.13 46.92 -30.42
C VAL A 184 37.39 48.00 -29.34
N GLY A 185 37.62 47.59 -28.07
CA GLY A 185 38.00 48.49 -26.98
C GLY A 185 36.85 49.28 -26.36
N VAL A 186 35.58 48.88 -26.56
CA VAL A 186 34.40 49.57 -26.03
C VAL A 186 34.11 49.20 -24.56
N VAL A 187 34.38 47.95 -24.18
CA VAL A 187 34.15 47.46 -22.82
C VAL A 187 35.45 47.05 -22.14
N ALA A 188 35.44 47.03 -20.77
CA ALA A 188 36.59 46.65 -20.00
C ALA A 188 36.74 45.12 -19.92
N LYS A 189 37.98 44.64 -19.70
CA LYS A 189 38.24 43.18 -19.50
C LYS A 189 37.46 42.58 -18.34
N VAL A 190 37.09 43.37 -17.34
CA VAL A 190 36.30 42.90 -16.20
C VAL A 190 34.90 42.49 -16.59
N ASP A 191 34.30 43.15 -17.61
CA ASP A 191 32.97 42.81 -18.12
C ASP A 191 32.98 41.49 -18.89
N LEU A 192 34.04 41.27 -19.69
CA LEU A 192 34.24 39.98 -20.34
C LEU A 192 34.38 38.83 -19.34
N LEU A 193 35.29 38.99 -18.37
CA LEU A 193 35.53 37.97 -17.33
C LEU A 193 34.27 37.67 -16.52
N ARG A 194 33.43 38.67 -16.20
CA ARG A 194 32.16 38.47 -15.51
C ARG A 194 31.19 37.65 -16.36
N SER A 195 31.08 37.96 -17.63
CA SER A 195 30.21 37.21 -18.56
C SER A 195 30.66 35.75 -18.73
N GLU A 196 32.00 35.50 -18.76
CA GLU A 196 32.54 34.13 -18.75
C GLU A 196 32.23 33.35 -17.47
N VAL A 197 32.35 34.01 -16.31
CA VAL A 197 32.02 33.39 -15.02
C VAL A 197 30.54 33.04 -14.96
N GLU A 198 29.66 33.96 -15.40
CA GLU A 198 28.21 33.71 -15.34
C GLU A 198 27.79 32.59 -16.29
N LEU A 199 28.35 32.54 -17.50
CA LEU A 199 28.13 31.43 -18.43
C LEU A 199 28.60 30.09 -17.83
N THR A 200 29.77 30.06 -17.17
CA THR A 200 30.28 28.85 -16.52
C THR A 200 29.36 28.40 -15.35
N SER A 201 28.84 29.37 -14.61
CA SER A 201 27.85 29.08 -13.54
C SER A 201 26.57 28.50 -14.12
N ALA A 202 26.01 29.07 -15.20
CA ALA A 202 24.81 28.55 -15.86
C ALA A 202 25.05 27.15 -16.44
N GLN A 203 26.20 26.85 -17.00
CA GLN A 203 26.57 25.53 -17.49
C GLN A 203 26.62 24.51 -16.35
N GLN A 204 27.15 24.90 -15.16
CA GLN A 204 27.13 24.04 -13.98
C GLN A 204 25.71 23.78 -13.49
N ASP A 205 24.81 24.76 -13.55
CA ASP A 205 23.43 24.60 -13.15
C ASP A 205 22.66 23.71 -14.14
N LEU A 206 22.95 23.80 -15.46
CA LEU A 206 22.44 22.87 -16.46
C LEU A 206 22.84 21.42 -16.16
N LEU A 207 24.12 21.16 -15.89
CA LEU A 207 24.58 19.81 -15.53
C LEU A 207 23.87 19.24 -14.29
N LYS A 208 23.52 20.10 -13.33
CA LYS A 208 22.73 19.68 -12.15
C LYS A 208 21.28 19.35 -12.56
N ALA A 209 20.67 20.15 -13.43
CA ALA A 209 19.31 19.95 -13.90
C ALA A 209 19.19 18.65 -14.72
N GLU A 210 20.11 18.39 -15.65
CA GLU A 210 20.21 17.14 -16.40
C GLU A 210 20.33 15.90 -15.49
N ASN A 211 21.17 16.01 -14.45
CA ASN A 211 21.28 14.92 -13.47
C ASN A 211 20.00 14.71 -12.66
N GLN A 212 19.32 15.78 -12.25
CA GLN A 212 18.05 15.70 -11.52
C GLN A 212 16.94 15.08 -12.40
N HIS A 213 16.88 15.47 -13.69
CA HIS A 213 15.98 14.85 -14.66
C HIS A 213 16.25 13.34 -14.81
N SER A 214 17.51 12.95 -15.00
CA SER A 214 17.88 11.53 -15.11
C SER A 214 17.50 10.71 -13.86
N ILE A 215 17.68 11.28 -12.66
CA ILE A 215 17.28 10.64 -11.41
C ILE A 215 15.76 10.52 -11.31
N ALA A 216 15.00 11.56 -11.68
CA ALA A 216 13.54 11.53 -11.65
C ALA A 216 12.97 10.50 -12.64
N GLU A 217 13.55 10.41 -13.83
CA GLU A 217 13.24 9.41 -14.85
C GLU A 217 13.48 7.98 -14.33
N ALA A 218 14.66 7.71 -13.80
CA ALA A 218 14.99 6.41 -13.24
C ALA A 218 14.07 6.02 -12.05
N ARG A 219 13.68 7.00 -11.23
CA ARG A 219 12.75 6.80 -10.11
C ARG A 219 11.36 6.43 -10.59
N LEU A 220 10.82 7.11 -11.59
CA LEU A 220 9.52 6.78 -12.17
C LEU A 220 9.55 5.39 -12.84
N ASN A 221 10.61 5.08 -13.60
CA ASN A 221 10.84 3.77 -14.20
C ASN A 221 10.84 2.65 -13.15
N ASN A 222 11.53 2.87 -12.04
CA ASN A 222 11.55 1.91 -10.92
C ASN A 222 10.16 1.67 -10.31
N ILE A 223 9.37 2.72 -10.13
CA ILE A 223 7.99 2.62 -9.61
C ILE A 223 7.10 1.88 -10.61
N MET A 224 7.25 2.12 -11.91
CA MET A 224 6.53 1.41 -12.97
C MET A 224 7.01 -0.03 -13.18
N GLY A 225 8.15 -0.41 -12.60
CA GLY A 225 8.74 -1.75 -12.75
C GLY A 225 9.30 -2.02 -14.15
N ILE A 226 9.76 -0.99 -14.84
CA ILE A 226 10.46 -1.08 -16.13
C ILE A 226 11.96 -0.82 -15.96
N ALA A 227 12.76 -1.02 -17.03
CA ALA A 227 14.19 -0.79 -16.98
C ALA A 227 14.49 0.68 -16.64
N GLN A 228 15.42 0.92 -15.71
CA GLN A 228 15.68 2.26 -15.16
C GLN A 228 16.33 3.23 -16.16
N ASP A 229 16.92 2.71 -17.20
CA ASP A 229 17.58 3.44 -18.31
C ASP A 229 16.61 3.75 -19.47
N THR A 230 15.34 3.41 -19.35
CA THR A 230 14.32 3.71 -20.37
C THR A 230 14.08 5.22 -20.42
N LYS A 231 14.21 5.82 -21.61
CA LYS A 231 13.90 7.24 -21.82
C LYS A 231 12.41 7.47 -21.88
N LEU A 232 11.93 8.46 -21.13
CA LEU A 232 10.52 8.82 -21.04
C LEU A 232 10.26 10.14 -21.80
N ALA A 233 9.16 10.18 -22.55
CA ALA A 233 8.63 11.41 -23.14
C ALA A 233 7.22 11.63 -22.61
N PRO A 234 7.04 12.44 -21.56
CA PRO A 234 5.71 12.82 -21.08
C PRO A 234 4.91 13.53 -22.19
N VAL A 235 3.63 13.21 -22.29
CA VAL A 235 2.71 13.85 -23.25
C VAL A 235 2.09 15.12 -22.66
N GLU A 236 2.02 15.18 -21.33
CA GLU A 236 1.38 16.27 -20.59
C GLU A 236 2.44 17.27 -20.10
N GLU A 237 2.05 18.55 -20.06
CA GLU A 237 2.81 19.62 -19.43
C GLU A 237 2.25 19.95 -18.06
N LEU A 238 3.05 20.62 -17.20
CA LEU A 238 2.58 21.12 -15.92
C LEU A 238 1.55 22.23 -16.15
N GLY A 239 0.31 21.92 -15.85
CA GLY A 239 -0.79 22.88 -15.96
C GLY A 239 -1.58 22.98 -14.66
N TYR A 240 -2.48 23.97 -14.57
CA TYR A 240 -3.42 24.03 -13.46
C TYR A 240 -4.84 24.33 -13.94
N LYS A 241 -5.81 23.87 -13.14
CA LYS A 241 -7.22 24.19 -13.31
C LYS A 241 -7.80 24.53 -11.96
N THR A 242 -8.45 25.70 -11.84
CA THR A 242 -9.07 26.16 -10.60
C THR A 242 -9.92 25.08 -9.94
N TYR A 243 -9.65 24.81 -8.68
CA TYR A 243 -10.37 23.80 -7.92
C TYR A 243 -11.73 24.34 -7.47
N ALA A 244 -12.83 23.69 -7.91
CA ALA A 244 -14.18 24.23 -7.74
C ALA A 244 -14.85 23.86 -6.42
N GLU A 245 -14.38 22.82 -5.71
CA GLU A 245 -15.07 22.31 -4.53
C GLU A 245 -14.74 23.12 -3.27
N THR A 246 -15.69 23.12 -2.33
CA THR A 246 -15.55 23.82 -1.05
C THR A 246 -15.03 22.91 0.04
N LEU A 247 -14.32 23.47 1.04
CA LEU A 247 -13.78 22.71 2.16
C LEU A 247 -14.82 21.82 2.89
N PRO A 248 -16.03 22.29 3.24
CA PRO A 248 -17.03 21.43 3.88
C PRO A 248 -17.40 20.20 3.04
N ARG A 249 -17.51 20.36 1.71
CA ARG A 249 -17.79 19.23 0.82
C ARG A 249 -16.66 18.22 0.77
N CYS A 250 -15.41 18.69 0.78
CA CYS A 250 -14.25 17.80 0.82
C CYS A 250 -14.21 16.99 2.12
N ILE A 251 -14.52 17.62 3.27
CA ILE A 251 -14.59 16.94 4.58
C ILE A 251 -15.74 15.91 4.58
N ASP A 252 -16.95 16.29 4.18
CA ASP A 252 -18.10 15.38 4.12
C ASP A 252 -17.80 14.16 3.23
N TYR A 253 -17.14 14.39 2.09
CA TYR A 253 -16.73 13.30 1.20
C TYR A 253 -15.71 12.38 1.85
N ALA A 254 -14.68 12.92 2.50
CA ALA A 254 -13.65 12.14 3.17
C ALA A 254 -14.21 11.26 4.28
N MET A 255 -15.11 11.80 5.11
CA MET A 255 -15.75 11.06 6.20
C MET A 255 -16.53 9.83 5.72
N LEU A 256 -17.01 9.85 4.47
CA LEU A 256 -17.76 8.74 3.88
C LEU A 256 -16.88 7.73 3.15
N HIS A 257 -15.81 8.19 2.49
CA HIS A 257 -15.06 7.38 1.52
C HIS A 257 -13.68 6.95 2.02
N ARG A 258 -13.13 7.55 3.07
CA ARG A 258 -11.81 7.16 3.58
C ARG A 258 -11.83 5.74 4.12
N LEU A 259 -11.04 4.90 3.47
CA LEU A 259 -10.97 3.47 3.76
C LEU A 259 -10.24 3.18 5.08
N ASP A 260 -9.28 4.01 5.47
CA ASP A 260 -8.59 3.92 6.76
C ASP A 260 -9.54 4.18 7.95
N LEU A 261 -10.47 5.13 7.82
CA LEU A 261 -11.52 5.34 8.81
C LEU A 261 -12.47 4.14 8.91
N GLN A 262 -12.81 3.54 7.77
CA GLN A 262 -13.60 2.30 7.74
C GLN A 262 -12.82 1.13 8.36
N GLN A 263 -11.50 1.03 8.15
CA GLN A 263 -10.64 0.04 8.80
C GLN A 263 -10.63 0.22 10.32
N SER A 264 -10.47 1.45 10.81
CA SER A 264 -10.52 1.76 12.24
C SER A 264 -11.85 1.34 12.87
N ARG A 265 -12.96 1.55 12.18
CA ARG A 265 -14.29 1.07 12.58
C ARG A 265 -14.36 -0.47 12.66
N LEU A 266 -13.73 -1.18 11.73
CA LEU A 266 -13.64 -2.65 11.76
C LEU A 266 -12.77 -3.14 12.91
N GLN A 267 -11.76 -2.37 13.32
CA GLN A 267 -10.97 -2.67 14.53
C GLN A 267 -11.83 -2.58 15.80
N VAL A 268 -12.72 -1.57 15.88
CA VAL A 268 -13.70 -1.50 16.98
C VAL A 268 -14.58 -2.77 17.01
N LYS A 269 -15.09 -3.21 15.85
CA LYS A 269 -15.88 -4.47 15.77
C LYS A 269 -15.08 -5.70 16.16
N ALA A 270 -13.80 -5.76 15.78
CA ALA A 270 -12.92 -6.84 16.20
C ALA A 270 -12.69 -6.85 17.72
N ALA A 271 -12.55 -5.67 18.34
CA ALA A 271 -12.43 -5.53 19.79
C ALA A 271 -13.74 -5.88 20.53
N GLU A 272 -14.91 -5.58 19.95
CA GLU A 272 -16.22 -6.00 20.46
C GLU A 272 -16.37 -7.54 20.43
N ALA A 273 -15.94 -8.15 19.33
CA ALA A 273 -15.91 -9.61 19.22
C ALA A 273 -14.94 -10.23 20.24
N ALA A 274 -13.76 -9.63 20.46
CA ALA A 274 -12.81 -10.07 21.48
C ALA A 274 -13.38 -9.96 22.91
N LEU A 275 -14.13 -8.89 23.21
CA LEU A 275 -14.84 -8.76 24.48
C LEU A 275 -15.89 -9.88 24.68
N ASN A 276 -16.63 -10.21 23.61
CA ASN A 276 -17.58 -11.32 23.66
C ASN A 276 -16.87 -12.67 23.83
N GLY A 277 -15.67 -12.84 23.22
CA GLY A 277 -14.82 -14.01 23.46
C GLY A 277 -14.35 -14.13 24.92
N ALA A 278 -13.94 -13.00 25.53
CA ALA A 278 -13.57 -12.99 26.94
C ALA A 278 -14.76 -13.35 27.86
N LYS A 279 -15.97 -12.85 27.55
CA LYS A 279 -17.21 -13.22 28.29
C LYS A 279 -17.58 -14.69 28.11
N ALA A 280 -17.20 -15.31 27.00
CA ALA A 280 -17.43 -16.71 26.73
C ALA A 280 -16.69 -17.64 27.71
N GLY A 281 -15.72 -17.14 28.48
CA GLY A 281 -15.07 -17.87 29.56
C GLY A 281 -16.05 -18.34 30.69
N TRP A 282 -17.21 -17.71 30.80
CA TRP A 282 -18.30 -18.14 31.69
C TRP A 282 -19.35 -19.01 31.00
N ALA A 283 -19.33 -19.10 29.66
CA ALA A 283 -20.32 -19.89 28.93
C ALA A 283 -19.95 -21.38 28.97
N PRO A 284 -20.95 -22.29 28.97
CA PRO A 284 -20.66 -23.69 28.75
C PRO A 284 -20.12 -23.94 27.35
N THR A 285 -19.24 -24.92 27.21
CA THR A 285 -18.84 -25.51 25.94
C THR A 285 -19.40 -26.91 25.82
N VAL A 286 -19.96 -27.26 24.68
CA VAL A 286 -20.50 -28.57 24.38
C VAL A 286 -19.73 -29.19 23.23
N SER A 287 -19.20 -30.38 23.43
CA SER A 287 -18.48 -31.12 22.39
C SER A 287 -18.94 -32.58 22.32
N GLY A 288 -19.01 -33.10 21.10
CA GLY A 288 -19.16 -34.53 20.84
C GLY A 288 -17.80 -35.17 20.59
N SER A 289 -17.57 -36.36 21.07
CA SER A 289 -16.37 -37.14 20.76
C SER A 289 -16.69 -38.60 20.49
N LEU A 290 -15.95 -39.18 19.55
CA LEU A 290 -15.91 -40.62 19.28
C LEU A 290 -14.46 -41.02 19.29
N SER A 291 -14.12 -42.06 20.02
CA SER A 291 -12.78 -42.61 20.07
C SER A 291 -12.76 -44.10 19.91
N ASN A 292 -11.71 -44.61 19.30
CA ASN A 292 -11.38 -46.02 19.25
C ASN A 292 -9.90 -46.17 19.58
N SER A 293 -9.58 -47.04 20.54
CA SER A 293 -8.22 -47.26 21.01
C SER A 293 -7.87 -48.73 21.05
N TRP A 294 -6.66 -49.06 20.74
CA TRP A 294 -6.02 -50.37 20.84
C TRP A 294 -4.79 -50.23 21.74
N SER A 295 -4.55 -51.21 22.61
CA SER A 295 -3.37 -51.22 23.44
C SER A 295 -2.88 -52.62 23.75
N ASP A 296 -1.56 -52.82 23.70
CA ASP A 296 -0.88 -54.06 24.02
C ASP A 296 0.51 -53.77 24.61
N ASP A 297 1.10 -54.79 25.28
CA ASP A 297 2.51 -54.76 25.74
C ASP A 297 3.52 -55.04 24.62
N ARG A 298 3.06 -55.46 23.44
CA ARG A 298 3.85 -55.72 22.23
C ARG A 298 3.64 -54.63 21.17
N TRP A 299 4.71 -54.34 20.46
CA TRP A 299 4.62 -53.48 19.30
C TRP A 299 3.91 -54.18 18.12
N PRO A 300 2.95 -53.54 17.42
CA PRO A 300 2.57 -52.12 17.46
C PRO A 300 1.47 -51.75 18.42
N GLY A 301 0.97 -52.62 19.26
CA GLY A 301 -0.11 -52.36 20.21
C GLY A 301 -1.47 -52.44 19.56
N ASP A 302 -1.75 -53.51 18.78
CA ASP A 302 -2.93 -53.71 17.96
C ASP A 302 -3.99 -54.67 18.56
N GLU A 303 -3.72 -55.22 19.73
CA GLU A 303 -4.68 -56.03 20.47
C GLU A 303 -5.59 -55.18 21.39
N GLY A 304 -6.74 -55.68 21.76
CA GLY A 304 -7.64 -55.05 22.74
C GLY A 304 -8.28 -53.74 22.28
N SER A 305 -9.23 -53.84 21.35
CA SER A 305 -10.00 -52.66 20.86
C SER A 305 -11.05 -52.19 21.88
N ASN A 306 -11.06 -50.89 22.14
CA ASN A 306 -12.08 -50.22 22.96
C ASN A 306 -12.59 -48.99 22.22
N TRP A 307 -13.91 -48.83 22.09
CA TRP A 307 -14.51 -47.63 21.51
C TRP A 307 -15.45 -46.93 22.49
N GLY A 308 -15.56 -45.63 22.36
CA GLY A 308 -16.44 -44.82 23.18
C GLY A 308 -16.99 -43.61 22.40
N ALA A 309 -18.25 -43.29 22.65
CA ALA A 309 -18.88 -42.07 22.14
C ALA A 309 -19.39 -41.28 23.36
N ALA A 310 -19.12 -39.97 23.36
CA ALA A 310 -19.51 -39.10 24.45
C ALA A 310 -19.95 -37.73 23.95
N VAL A 311 -20.89 -37.12 24.67
CA VAL A 311 -21.19 -35.69 24.59
C VAL A 311 -20.80 -35.09 25.94
N GLY A 312 -19.84 -34.16 25.89
CA GLY A 312 -19.33 -33.49 27.10
C GLY A 312 -19.81 -32.05 27.17
N VAL A 313 -20.16 -31.61 28.36
CA VAL A 313 -20.41 -30.19 28.66
C VAL A 313 -19.36 -29.74 29.67
N ASN A 314 -18.64 -28.69 29.35
CA ASN A 314 -17.65 -28.10 30.26
C ASN A 314 -18.00 -26.64 30.52
N MET A 315 -17.96 -26.22 31.79
CA MET A 315 -18.21 -24.84 32.20
C MET A 315 -17.36 -24.49 33.41
N ASN A 316 -16.69 -23.35 33.37
CA ASN A 316 -15.95 -22.82 34.51
C ASN A 316 -16.93 -22.21 35.52
N VAL A 317 -17.16 -22.90 36.62
CA VAL A 317 -18.03 -22.41 37.71
C VAL A 317 -17.30 -21.41 38.60
N PHE A 318 -16.00 -21.62 38.80
CA PHE A 318 -15.14 -20.75 39.60
C PHE A 318 -13.69 -20.82 39.07
N ASP A 319 -13.11 -19.66 38.80
CA ASP A 319 -11.76 -19.52 38.23
C ASP A 319 -10.91 -18.47 38.96
N SER A 320 -11.19 -18.22 40.22
CA SER A 320 -10.50 -17.21 41.05
C SER A 320 -10.49 -15.80 40.45
N GLY A 321 -11.42 -15.50 39.56
CA GLY A 321 -11.56 -14.18 38.95
C GLY A 321 -10.76 -13.98 37.68
N VAL A 322 -10.14 -15.01 37.09
CA VAL A 322 -9.38 -14.94 35.83
C VAL A 322 -10.26 -14.43 34.68
N THR A 323 -11.44 -15.03 34.49
CA THR A 323 -12.39 -14.59 33.46
C THR A 323 -12.86 -13.15 33.69
N LYS A 324 -13.12 -12.74 34.94
CA LYS A 324 -13.47 -11.34 35.27
C LYS A 324 -12.35 -10.37 34.86
N SER A 325 -11.12 -10.73 35.15
CA SER A 325 -9.94 -9.90 34.76
C SER A 325 -9.75 -9.85 33.23
N ASN A 326 -9.95 -10.96 32.52
CA ASN A 326 -9.90 -11.02 31.05
C ASN A 326 -11.00 -10.15 30.44
N VAL A 327 -12.22 -10.16 30.96
CA VAL A 327 -13.32 -9.29 30.51
C VAL A 327 -12.99 -7.82 30.78
N ALA A 328 -12.44 -7.49 31.96
CA ALA A 328 -12.02 -6.12 32.27
C ALA A 328 -10.95 -5.62 31.28
N ARG A 329 -9.94 -6.45 30.98
CA ARG A 329 -8.91 -6.16 29.99
C ARG A 329 -9.50 -5.97 28.59
N ALA A 330 -10.37 -6.88 28.15
CA ALA A 330 -11.00 -6.79 26.82
C ALA A 330 -11.91 -5.56 26.72
N LYS A 331 -12.59 -5.17 27.80
CA LYS A 331 -13.38 -3.93 27.87
C LYS A 331 -12.49 -2.69 27.75
N ALA A 332 -11.36 -2.66 28.44
CA ALA A 332 -10.39 -1.56 28.31
C ALA A 332 -9.85 -1.46 26.88
N ASN A 333 -9.49 -2.57 26.24
CA ASN A 333 -9.03 -2.61 24.86
C ASN A 333 -10.12 -2.11 23.87
N LEU A 334 -11.39 -2.42 24.13
CA LEU A 334 -12.50 -1.86 23.34
C LEU A 334 -12.61 -0.34 23.49
N MET A 335 -12.41 0.20 24.71
CA MET A 335 -12.40 1.65 24.89
C MET A 335 -11.24 2.30 24.16
N VAL A 336 -10.04 1.69 24.20
CA VAL A 336 -8.89 2.15 23.39
C VAL A 336 -9.24 2.17 21.91
N ALA A 337 -9.82 1.10 21.37
CA ALA A 337 -10.19 1.05 19.95
C ALA A 337 -11.22 2.14 19.58
N LYS A 338 -12.19 2.44 20.47
CA LYS A 338 -13.16 3.53 20.26
C LYS A 338 -12.52 4.92 20.28
N GLU A 339 -11.60 5.15 21.19
CA GLU A 339 -10.85 6.43 21.23
C GLU A 339 -9.93 6.58 20.02
N THR A 340 -9.30 5.49 19.56
CA THR A 340 -8.52 5.50 18.31
C THR A 340 -9.41 5.88 17.12
N TYR A 341 -10.59 5.28 17.00
CA TYR A 341 -11.54 5.62 15.94
C TYR A 341 -11.96 7.11 16.00
N ARG A 342 -12.19 7.65 17.20
CA ARG A 342 -12.48 9.08 17.37
C ARG A 342 -11.31 9.95 16.93
N GLN A 343 -10.09 9.59 17.37
CA GLN A 343 -8.87 10.31 16.98
C GLN A 343 -8.64 10.25 15.46
N ASP A 344 -8.87 9.10 14.83
CA ASP A 344 -8.76 8.94 13.38
C ASP A 344 -9.77 9.83 12.65
N THR A 345 -10.99 9.99 13.20
CA THR A 345 -12.01 10.89 12.66
C THR A 345 -11.55 12.35 12.71
N ASP A 346 -11.01 12.78 13.86
CA ASP A 346 -10.47 14.14 14.04
C ASP A 346 -9.28 14.39 13.10
N ASN A 347 -8.39 13.37 12.93
CA ASN A 347 -7.25 13.44 12.03
C ASN A 347 -7.67 13.54 10.55
N VAL A 348 -8.71 12.84 10.13
CA VAL A 348 -9.25 12.93 8.77
C VAL A 348 -9.70 14.35 8.45
N GLU A 349 -10.42 14.99 9.37
CA GLU A 349 -10.85 16.39 9.18
C GLU A 349 -9.64 17.33 9.08
N LEU A 350 -8.65 17.15 9.95
CA LEU A 350 -7.42 17.93 9.94
C LEU A 350 -6.62 17.75 8.64
N ASP A 351 -6.44 16.51 8.19
CA ASP A 351 -5.72 16.19 6.95
C ASP A 351 -6.35 16.87 5.74
N VAL A 352 -7.67 16.72 5.58
CA VAL A 352 -8.41 17.36 4.47
C VAL A 352 -8.29 18.87 4.54
N ARG A 353 -8.43 19.47 5.72
CA ARG A 353 -8.28 20.93 5.93
C ARG A 353 -6.89 21.41 5.55
N ASN A 354 -5.85 20.69 5.97
CA ASN A 354 -4.47 21.03 5.65
C ASN A 354 -4.22 20.95 4.14
N CYS A 355 -4.57 19.82 3.50
CA CYS A 355 -4.41 19.63 2.05
C CYS A 355 -5.19 20.67 1.25
N TYR A 356 -6.43 20.99 1.65
CA TYR A 356 -7.24 22.01 1.00
C TYR A 356 -6.61 23.41 1.09
N ASN A 357 -6.13 23.81 2.28
CA ASN A 357 -5.49 25.11 2.48
C ASN A 357 -4.18 25.21 1.67
N THR A 358 -3.37 24.13 1.63
CA THR A 358 -2.15 24.07 0.82
C THR A 358 -2.47 24.20 -0.67
N LEU A 359 -3.52 23.52 -1.15
CA LEU A 359 -3.98 23.66 -2.53
C LEU A 359 -4.39 25.10 -2.87
N ARG A 360 -5.14 25.75 -1.98
CA ARG A 360 -5.57 27.15 -2.18
C ARG A 360 -4.43 28.14 -2.12
N GLU A 361 -3.42 27.89 -1.30
CA GLU A 361 -2.17 28.68 -1.26
C GLU A 361 -1.42 28.54 -2.58
N ALA A 362 -1.18 27.28 -3.04
CA ALA A 362 -0.50 27.00 -4.29
C ALA A 362 -1.21 27.64 -5.50
N GLU A 363 -2.55 27.57 -5.55
CA GLU A 363 -3.37 28.19 -6.59
C GLU A 363 -3.18 29.73 -6.66
N LYS A 364 -3.15 30.40 -5.50
CA LYS A 364 -2.90 31.85 -5.45
C LYS A 364 -1.47 32.20 -5.85
N ARG A 365 -0.50 31.36 -5.48
CA ARG A 365 0.92 31.56 -5.78
C ARG A 365 1.19 31.52 -7.28
N ILE A 366 0.51 30.64 -8.05
CA ILE A 366 0.62 30.58 -9.51
C ILE A 366 0.36 31.93 -10.16
N SER A 367 -0.75 32.59 -9.80
CA SER A 367 -1.10 33.89 -10.37
C SER A 367 -0.05 34.96 -10.07
N THR A 368 0.52 34.93 -8.88
CA THR A 368 1.57 35.89 -8.45
C THR A 368 2.89 35.64 -9.18
N THR A 369 3.32 34.38 -9.30
CA THR A 369 4.56 34.02 -9.97
C THR A 369 4.47 34.22 -11.48
N GLN A 370 3.31 34.02 -12.11
CA GLN A 370 3.09 34.29 -13.52
C GLN A 370 3.28 35.79 -13.83
N VAL A 371 2.76 36.69 -12.98
CA VAL A 371 3.00 38.13 -13.14
C VAL A 371 4.47 38.49 -12.92
N ALA A 372 5.15 37.79 -12.00
CA ALA A 372 6.58 38.02 -11.76
C ALA A 372 7.43 37.63 -12.98
N VAL A 373 7.09 36.51 -13.67
CA VAL A 373 7.77 36.11 -14.92
C VAL A 373 7.62 37.19 -15.98
N ALA A 374 6.39 37.66 -16.26
CA ALA A 374 6.15 38.67 -17.29
C ALA A 374 6.90 39.99 -16.98
N LYS A 375 7.03 40.37 -15.72
CA LYS A 375 7.81 41.57 -15.33
C LYS A 375 9.31 41.35 -15.44
N ALA A 376 9.82 40.17 -15.10
CA ALA A 376 11.23 39.86 -15.23
C ALA A 376 11.67 39.73 -16.71
N GLU A 377 10.79 39.25 -17.57
CA GLU A 377 11.04 39.21 -19.05
C GLU A 377 11.16 40.64 -19.62
N GLU A 378 10.27 41.53 -19.24
CA GLU A 378 10.33 42.93 -19.65
C GLU A 378 11.58 43.65 -19.10
N ASP A 379 11.91 43.41 -17.84
CA ASP A 379 13.11 43.97 -17.20
C ASP A 379 14.39 43.52 -17.92
N TYR A 380 14.49 42.21 -18.18
CA TYR A 380 15.61 41.66 -18.94
C TYR A 380 15.71 42.28 -20.37
N HIS A 381 14.58 42.40 -21.08
CA HIS A 381 14.54 43.03 -22.37
C HIS A 381 14.98 44.49 -22.32
N ILE A 382 14.52 45.26 -21.37
CA ILE A 382 14.93 46.65 -21.16
C ILE A 382 16.44 46.76 -20.88
N ALA A 383 16.96 45.88 -19.98
CA ALA A 383 18.39 45.87 -19.64
C ALA A 383 19.25 45.58 -20.88
N GLN A 384 18.84 44.61 -21.70
CA GLN A 384 19.52 44.25 -22.95
C GLN A 384 19.55 45.44 -23.95
N VAL A 385 18.40 46.05 -24.22
CA VAL A 385 18.30 47.18 -25.14
C VAL A 385 19.15 48.40 -24.66
N ARG A 386 19.11 48.67 -23.35
CA ARG A 386 19.93 49.75 -22.76
C ARG A 386 21.43 49.45 -22.86
N TYR A 387 21.85 48.21 -22.70
CA TYR A 387 23.24 47.80 -22.86
C TYR A 387 23.69 47.95 -24.32
N GLU A 388 22.89 47.47 -25.27
CA GLU A 388 23.16 47.62 -26.72
C GLU A 388 23.24 49.08 -27.18
N ALA A 389 22.43 49.95 -26.56
CA ALA A 389 22.45 51.40 -26.79
C ALA A 389 23.62 52.13 -26.07
N GLY A 390 24.41 51.40 -25.26
CA GLY A 390 25.55 51.99 -24.53
C GLY A 390 25.15 52.85 -23.31
N VAL A 391 23.90 52.75 -22.84
CA VAL A 391 23.37 53.50 -21.67
C VAL A 391 23.08 52.61 -20.48
N GLY A 392 23.29 51.28 -20.57
CA GLY A 392 23.23 50.28 -19.52
C GLY A 392 24.59 49.63 -19.28
N THR A 393 24.71 48.93 -18.13
CA THR A 393 25.92 48.19 -17.79
C THR A 393 25.78 46.69 -18.07
N ASN A 394 26.91 45.99 -18.28
CA ASN A 394 26.94 44.54 -18.38
C ASN A 394 26.30 43.86 -17.13
N THR A 395 26.52 44.43 -15.95
CA THR A 395 25.98 43.95 -14.71
C THR A 395 24.44 44.02 -14.67
N ASP A 396 23.84 45.09 -15.24
CA ASP A 396 22.38 45.23 -15.30
C ASP A 396 21.74 44.07 -16.10
N VAL A 397 22.39 43.67 -17.23
CA VAL A 397 21.92 42.56 -18.08
C VAL A 397 22.03 41.20 -17.32
N LEU A 398 23.18 40.96 -16.70
CA LEU A 398 23.41 39.71 -15.94
C LEU A 398 22.49 39.61 -14.76
N ASP A 399 22.26 40.68 -13.99
CA ASP A 399 21.35 40.70 -12.85
C ASP A 399 19.89 40.47 -13.28
N ALA A 400 19.46 41.10 -14.38
CA ALA A 400 18.14 40.89 -14.94
C ALA A 400 17.94 39.44 -15.46
N GLN A 401 18.98 38.83 -16.04
CA GLN A 401 18.97 37.43 -16.47
C GLN A 401 18.80 36.48 -15.25
N VAL A 402 19.53 36.68 -14.18
CA VAL A 402 19.40 35.92 -12.92
C VAL A 402 18.00 36.07 -12.34
N ALA A 403 17.45 37.31 -12.36
CA ALA A 403 16.10 37.56 -11.88
C ALA A 403 15.02 36.85 -12.73
N LEU A 404 15.19 36.83 -14.04
CA LEU A 404 14.30 36.11 -14.97
C LEU A 404 14.33 34.58 -14.74
N ASN A 405 15.52 34.01 -14.64
CA ASN A 405 15.68 32.57 -14.34
C ASN A 405 15.03 32.20 -13.00
N ARG A 406 15.23 33.03 -11.98
CA ARG A 406 14.58 32.85 -10.68
C ARG A 406 13.06 32.94 -10.76
N ALA A 407 12.51 33.89 -11.52
CA ALA A 407 11.07 34.03 -11.70
C ALA A 407 10.47 32.81 -12.41
N ARG A 408 11.10 32.31 -13.48
CA ARG A 408 10.68 31.12 -14.22
C ARG A 408 10.70 29.86 -13.34
N ASN A 409 11.80 29.63 -12.60
CA ASN A 409 11.90 28.53 -11.66
C ASN A 409 10.85 28.59 -10.55
N ASN A 410 10.54 29.77 -10.02
CA ASN A 410 9.47 29.97 -9.04
C ASN A 410 8.08 29.67 -9.62
N PHE A 411 7.83 30.02 -10.89
CA PHE A 411 6.58 29.72 -11.57
C PHE A 411 6.42 28.20 -11.78
N ASN A 412 7.45 27.53 -12.31
CA ASN A 412 7.46 26.08 -12.49
C ASN A 412 7.26 25.34 -11.15
N SER A 413 7.95 25.79 -10.10
CA SER A 413 7.76 25.26 -8.75
C SER A 413 6.32 25.46 -8.25
N SER A 414 5.67 26.58 -8.56
CA SER A 414 4.28 26.82 -8.15
C SER A 414 3.29 25.91 -8.87
N LEU A 415 3.50 25.59 -10.15
CA LEU A 415 2.70 24.60 -10.89
C LEU A 415 2.89 23.19 -10.34
N TYR A 416 4.14 22.81 -10.07
CA TYR A 416 4.47 21.54 -9.43
C TYR A 416 3.79 21.38 -8.06
N ASP A 417 3.94 22.36 -7.18
CA ASP A 417 3.35 22.34 -5.83
C ASP A 417 1.82 22.27 -5.89
N TYR A 418 1.17 22.93 -6.87
CA TYR A 418 -0.27 22.83 -7.08
C TYR A 418 -0.69 21.40 -7.43
N ASN A 419 0.00 20.75 -8.37
CA ASN A 419 -0.33 19.39 -8.78
C ASN A 419 -0.10 18.37 -7.66
N LEU A 420 0.95 18.56 -6.85
CA LEU A 420 1.17 17.75 -5.65
C LEU A 420 0.09 17.99 -4.59
N ALA A 421 -0.27 19.25 -4.31
CA ALA A 421 -1.31 19.58 -3.34
C ALA A 421 -2.68 19.03 -3.76
N LYS A 422 -2.99 19.05 -5.07
CA LYS A 422 -4.20 18.44 -5.62
C LYS A 422 -4.19 16.92 -5.42
N THR A 423 -3.09 16.25 -5.76
CA THR A 423 -2.94 14.81 -5.55
C THR A 423 -3.05 14.43 -4.06
N ALA A 424 -2.46 15.24 -3.18
CA ALA A 424 -2.56 15.04 -1.73
C ALA A 424 -4.00 15.22 -1.23
N LEU A 425 -4.74 16.23 -1.72
CA LEU A 425 -6.14 16.45 -1.37
C LEU A 425 -7.02 15.29 -1.88
N ASP A 426 -6.83 14.83 -3.12
CA ASP A 426 -7.55 13.69 -3.68
C ASP A 426 -7.33 12.43 -2.82
N THR A 427 -6.10 12.20 -2.36
CA THR A 427 -5.77 11.10 -1.46
C THR A 427 -6.37 11.30 -0.07
N ALA A 428 -6.31 12.52 0.49
CA ALA A 428 -6.89 12.85 1.80
C ALA A 428 -8.41 12.72 1.81
N MET A 429 -9.07 12.93 0.68
CA MET A 429 -10.50 12.68 0.52
C MET A 429 -10.84 11.20 0.30
N GLY A 430 -9.86 10.34 0.05
CA GLY A 430 -10.09 8.93 -0.24
C GLY A 430 -10.70 8.70 -1.63
N ILE A 431 -10.34 9.54 -2.61
CA ILE A 431 -10.79 9.35 -4.00
C ILE A 431 -10.19 8.06 -4.54
N GLU A 432 -11.05 7.18 -5.03
CA GLU A 432 -10.67 5.85 -5.49
C GLU A 432 -9.54 5.88 -6.53
N ALA A 433 -8.63 4.93 -6.40
CA ALA A 433 -7.52 4.80 -7.34
C ALA A 433 -7.97 4.36 -8.74
N ARG A 434 -9.16 3.73 -8.83
CA ARG A 434 -9.73 3.15 -10.04
C ARG A 434 -11.17 3.59 -10.24
N PRO A 435 -11.41 4.65 -11.00
CA PRO A 435 -12.76 5.18 -11.22
C PRO A 435 -13.60 4.36 -12.23
N ASP A 436 -13.20 3.16 -12.62
CA ASP A 436 -13.82 2.40 -13.72
C ASP A 436 -15.32 2.11 -13.53
N ASP A 437 -15.78 1.98 -12.28
CA ASP A 437 -17.21 1.79 -11.98
C ASP A 437 -18.02 3.10 -11.95
N TYR A 438 -17.35 4.28 -12.00
CA TYR A 438 -17.95 5.61 -11.87
C TYR A 438 -17.62 6.56 -13.03
N ARG A 439 -17.17 6.05 -14.18
CA ARG A 439 -16.75 6.85 -15.34
C ARG A 439 -17.82 7.82 -15.86
N TYR A 440 -19.06 7.62 -15.51
CA TYR A 440 -20.19 8.38 -16.06
C TYR A 440 -20.80 9.42 -15.10
N LEU A 441 -20.30 9.50 -13.85
CA LEU A 441 -20.83 10.45 -12.87
C LEU A 441 -19.83 11.60 -12.66
N THR A 442 -20.31 12.84 -12.78
CA THR A 442 -19.54 14.02 -12.36
C THR A 442 -19.31 13.97 -10.85
N TYR A 443 -18.28 14.66 -10.34
CA TYR A 443 -18.00 14.73 -8.90
C TYR A 443 -19.25 15.15 -8.09
N GLY A 444 -20.02 16.12 -8.59
CA GLY A 444 -21.27 16.57 -7.95
C GLY A 444 -22.38 15.52 -7.93
N GLU A 445 -22.47 14.65 -8.93
CA GLU A 445 -23.44 13.57 -8.98
C GLU A 445 -23.05 12.42 -8.04
N ARG A 446 -21.76 12.11 -7.96
CA ARG A 446 -21.18 11.16 -6.98
C ARG A 446 -21.47 11.64 -5.56
N TYR A 447 -21.22 12.91 -5.25
CA TYR A 447 -21.52 13.51 -3.95
C TYR A 447 -23.00 13.40 -3.59
N LYS A 448 -23.92 13.71 -4.54
CA LYS A 448 -25.37 13.60 -4.29
C LYS A 448 -25.81 12.18 -4.03
N ALA A 449 -25.31 11.20 -4.81
CA ALA A 449 -25.60 9.79 -4.62
C ALA A 449 -25.11 9.30 -3.26
N THR A 450 -23.89 9.67 -2.86
CA THR A 450 -23.29 9.28 -1.59
C THR A 450 -23.93 9.96 -0.40
N LYS A 451 -24.33 11.24 -0.53
CA LYS A 451 -25.06 11.98 0.51
C LYS A 451 -26.45 11.40 0.74
N ALA A 452 -27.13 10.93 -0.31
CA ALA A 452 -28.40 10.24 -0.18
C ALA A 452 -28.25 8.91 0.58
N VAL A 453 -27.18 8.15 0.29
CA VAL A 453 -26.83 6.91 1.01
C VAL A 453 -26.43 7.21 2.46
N TYR A 454 -25.68 8.29 2.70
CA TYR A 454 -25.28 8.71 4.05
C TYR A 454 -26.50 9.14 4.88
N ASN A 455 -27.37 9.98 4.34
CA ASN A 455 -28.59 10.41 5.06
C ASN A 455 -29.51 9.21 5.34
N ALA A 456 -29.67 8.30 4.40
CA ALA A 456 -30.40 7.04 4.61
C ALA A 456 -29.71 6.11 5.63
N ALA A 457 -28.38 6.14 5.73
CA ALA A 457 -27.60 5.34 6.69
C ALA A 457 -27.60 5.97 8.09
N VAL A 458 -27.69 7.30 8.19
CA VAL A 458 -27.85 8.04 9.47
C VAL A 458 -29.26 7.88 10.01
N GLU A 459 -30.27 7.87 9.13
CA GLU A 459 -31.67 7.61 9.49
C GLU A 459 -31.94 6.13 9.84
N ALA A 460 -31.25 5.19 9.16
CA ALA A 460 -31.22 3.81 9.54
C ALA A 460 -30.00 3.61 10.47
N THR A 461 -30.22 3.33 11.74
CA THR A 461 -29.21 2.94 12.73
C THR A 461 -28.36 1.73 12.31
N ASP A 462 -28.32 1.40 11.03
CA ASP A 462 -27.67 0.25 10.43
C ASP A 462 -26.43 0.65 9.60
N SER A 463 -25.48 1.33 10.27
CA SER A 463 -24.15 1.62 9.73
C SER A 463 -23.36 0.36 9.27
N ASP A 464 -23.89 -0.83 9.56
CA ASP A 464 -23.34 -2.13 9.18
C ASP A 464 -23.64 -2.50 7.71
N LYS A 465 -24.70 -1.91 7.14
CA LYS A 465 -25.13 -2.24 5.77
C LYS A 465 -24.23 -1.61 4.72
N THR A 466 -23.86 -0.34 4.90
CA THR A 466 -22.96 0.38 3.98
C THR A 466 -21.55 -0.25 3.96
N LEU A 467 -21.03 -0.64 5.13
CA LEU A 467 -19.74 -1.31 5.22
C LEU A 467 -19.77 -2.70 4.56
N LYS A 468 -20.85 -3.48 4.77
CA LYS A 468 -21.05 -4.77 4.10
C LYS A 468 -21.15 -4.63 2.58
N GLU A 469 -21.82 -3.61 2.10
CA GLU A 469 -21.95 -3.33 0.66
C GLU A 469 -20.61 -2.90 0.06
N THR A 470 -19.84 -2.05 0.72
CA THR A 470 -18.49 -1.64 0.29
C THR A 470 -17.55 -2.85 0.19
N VAL A 471 -17.48 -3.67 1.24
CA VAL A 471 -16.64 -4.88 1.23
C VAL A 471 -17.08 -5.86 0.14
N LYS A 472 -18.39 -6.06 -0.05
CA LYS A 472 -18.92 -6.95 -1.10
C LYS A 472 -18.61 -6.44 -2.50
N ALA A 473 -18.68 -5.13 -2.73
CA ALA A 473 -18.30 -4.51 -4.01
C ALA A 473 -16.80 -4.70 -4.29
N MET A 474 -15.94 -4.51 -3.29
CA MET A 474 -14.49 -4.72 -3.41
C MET A 474 -14.14 -6.19 -3.67
N GLU A 475 -14.80 -7.13 -2.98
CA GLU A 475 -14.62 -8.57 -3.24
C GLU A 475 -15.02 -8.96 -4.66
N LYS A 476 -16.12 -8.40 -5.18
CA LYS A 476 -16.57 -8.61 -6.57
C LYS A 476 -15.55 -8.07 -7.57
N ALA A 477 -15.10 -6.82 -7.39
CA ALA A 477 -14.08 -6.20 -8.22
C ALA A 477 -12.76 -7.01 -8.22
N ARG A 478 -12.34 -7.52 -7.05
CA ARG A 478 -11.16 -8.41 -6.93
C ARG A 478 -11.33 -9.72 -7.71
N SER A 479 -12.50 -10.34 -7.63
CA SER A 479 -12.80 -11.58 -8.38
C SER A 479 -12.71 -11.35 -9.90
N GLU A 480 -13.20 -10.22 -10.38
CA GLU A 480 -13.15 -9.83 -11.79
C GLU A 480 -11.72 -9.55 -12.25
N ARG A 481 -10.90 -8.87 -11.42
CA ARG A 481 -9.45 -8.66 -11.68
C ARG A 481 -8.69 -9.98 -11.82
N ARG A 482 -8.91 -10.94 -10.92
CA ARG A 482 -8.29 -12.28 -11.00
C ARG A 482 -8.67 -13.02 -12.27
N LYS A 483 -9.94 -12.91 -12.72
CA LYS A 483 -10.39 -13.48 -13.99
C LYS A 483 -9.74 -12.81 -15.20
N ALA A 484 -9.63 -11.48 -15.21
CA ALA A 484 -8.97 -10.72 -16.26
C ALA A 484 -7.47 -11.04 -16.34
N ALA A 485 -6.76 -11.07 -15.20
CA ALA A 485 -5.36 -11.45 -15.13
C ALA A 485 -5.10 -12.90 -15.58
N SER A 486 -6.00 -13.84 -15.25
CA SER A 486 -5.94 -15.22 -15.72
C SER A 486 -6.20 -15.32 -17.23
N ALA A 487 -7.10 -14.51 -17.77
CA ALA A 487 -7.37 -14.46 -19.21
C ALA A 487 -6.22 -13.85 -20.00
N ALA A 488 -5.55 -12.82 -19.44
CA ALA A 488 -4.35 -12.21 -20.02
C ALA A 488 -3.17 -13.21 -20.05
N LYS A 489 -2.96 -13.99 -18.98
CA LYS A 489 -1.93 -15.06 -18.93
C LYS A 489 -2.22 -16.23 -19.90
N LYS A 490 -3.44 -16.42 -20.34
CA LYS A 490 -3.77 -17.45 -21.35
C LYS A 490 -3.61 -16.96 -22.78
N LYS A 491 -3.50 -15.63 -22.99
CA LYS A 491 -3.30 -15.02 -24.31
C LYS A 491 -1.84 -14.64 -24.59
N ALA A 492 -0.98 -14.60 -23.57
CA ALA A 492 0.47 -14.54 -23.64
C ALA A 492 1.07 -15.94 -23.59
#